data_1c7cbf63908be5c01ab1dea72367e659
#
_entry.id   1c7cbf63908be5c01ab1dea72367e659
#
_cell.length_a   1.000
_cell.length_b   1.000
_cell.length_c   1.000
_cell.angle_alpha   90.00
_cell.angle_beta   90.00
_cell.angle_gamma   90.00
#
_symmetry.space_group_name_H-M   'P 1'
#
loop_
_entity.id
_entity.type
_entity.pdbx_description
1 polymer ?
#
loop_
_entity_poly.entity_id
_entity_poly.type
_entity_poly.pdbx_seq_one_letter_code
_entity_poly.pdbx_strand_id
1 'polypeptide(L)'
;MNVRIIPRLDIKGPNLVKGIHFEGLRVLGKPEYFARYYYENGADELIYLDAVASLYGRNSLIDIIEKTAREIFIPLTVGGGLRSVDDIRTVLRAGADKVAINTAALACPDLIRDASRAFGSSTIVVSIEAIRKPDGTYESYVNYGRDCTNVNAFEWALQAVDLGAGELMVTSIDKDGTGSGFDIELTRHIAEAVNVPVIAGGGAGSIRDIHEVITNGCADAVALASILHYSVVRQHPDVNEEYVWEGNTEFLRRGRGFTRIKDSSLSEIKDYLVSCGIGCRNLLDTGATNDALRKD
;
A
#
# COMPACT_ATOMS: atom_id res chain seq x y z
N MET A 1 14.17 4.99 15.08
CA MET A 1 13.54 5.36 13.79
C MET A 1 12.03 5.20 13.95
N ASN A 2 11.19 6.10 13.43
CA ASN A 2 9.74 5.92 13.52
C ASN A 2 9.27 5.01 12.39
N VAL A 3 8.43 4.03 12.71
CA VAL A 3 7.80 3.15 11.73
C VAL A 3 6.64 3.90 11.06
N ARG A 4 6.50 3.75 9.75
CA ARG A 4 5.43 4.37 8.97
C ARG A 4 4.23 3.42 8.82
N ILE A 5 3.04 3.92 9.12
CA ILE A 5 1.78 3.22 8.93
C ILE A 5 1.10 3.80 7.69
N ILE A 6 1.04 3.01 6.63
CA ILE A 6 0.70 3.46 5.28
C ILE A 6 -0.60 2.78 4.80
N PRO A 7 -1.73 3.47 4.72
CA PRO A 7 -2.90 2.94 4.05
C PRO A 7 -2.62 2.69 2.56
N ARG A 8 -2.88 1.46 2.10
CA ARG A 8 -2.75 1.05 0.70
C ARG A 8 -4.14 0.91 0.10
N LEU A 9 -4.40 1.69 -0.94
CA LEU A 9 -5.66 1.75 -1.65
C LEU A 9 -5.50 1.11 -3.04
N ASP A 10 -6.08 -0.08 -3.20
CA ASP A 10 -6.14 -0.75 -4.50
C ASP A 10 -7.32 -0.16 -5.29
N ILE A 11 -7.06 0.36 -6.48
CA ILE A 11 -8.04 1.11 -7.27
C ILE A 11 -8.38 0.34 -8.55
N LYS A 12 -9.66 0.21 -8.82
CA LYS A 12 -10.19 -0.23 -10.11
C LYS A 12 -11.13 0.85 -10.59
N GLY A 13 -10.58 1.77 -11.36
CA GLY A 13 -11.15 3.06 -11.70
C GLY A 13 -12.65 3.07 -11.88
N PRO A 14 -13.39 3.95 -11.22
CA PRO A 14 -12.97 5.01 -10.31
C PRO A 14 -13.07 4.64 -8.82
N ASN A 15 -13.08 3.35 -8.45
CA ASN A 15 -13.45 2.88 -7.12
C ASN A 15 -12.28 2.24 -6.37
N LEU A 16 -12.25 2.46 -5.06
CA LEU A 16 -11.45 1.67 -4.13
C LEU A 16 -12.01 0.25 -4.09
N VAL A 17 -11.13 -0.73 -4.23
CA VAL A 17 -11.50 -2.15 -4.22
C VAL A 17 -10.65 -2.93 -3.24
N LYS A 18 -11.16 -4.07 -2.77
CA LYS A 18 -10.38 -5.04 -1.98
C LYS A 18 -10.80 -6.46 -2.29
N GLY A 19 -9.81 -7.33 -2.45
CA GLY A 19 -9.97 -8.77 -2.66
C GLY A 19 -9.20 -9.58 -1.61
N ILE A 20 -9.11 -10.88 -1.86
CA ILE A 20 -8.26 -11.84 -1.15
C ILE A 20 -7.33 -12.46 -2.20
N HIS A 21 -6.02 -12.55 -1.92
CA HIS A 21 -5.01 -13.01 -2.89
C HIS A 21 -5.07 -12.23 -4.21
N PHE A 22 -5.38 -10.92 -4.14
CA PHE A 22 -5.61 -10.04 -5.28
C PHE A 22 -6.81 -10.41 -6.17
N GLU A 23 -7.63 -11.36 -5.76
CA GLU A 23 -8.81 -11.83 -6.49
C GLU A 23 -10.13 -11.44 -5.82
N GLY A 24 -11.23 -11.58 -6.56
CA GLY A 24 -12.57 -11.31 -6.02
C GLY A 24 -12.77 -9.87 -5.57
N LEU A 25 -12.26 -8.90 -6.34
CA LEU A 25 -12.28 -7.48 -6.00
C LEU A 25 -13.70 -6.98 -5.76
N ARG A 26 -13.93 -6.41 -4.57
CA ARG A 26 -15.18 -5.79 -4.13
C ARG A 26 -14.98 -4.31 -3.96
N VAL A 27 -15.93 -3.53 -4.45
CA VAL A 27 -15.92 -2.06 -4.28
C VAL A 27 -16.21 -1.72 -2.81
N LEU A 28 -15.39 -0.83 -2.26
CA LEU A 28 -15.54 -0.31 -0.89
C LEU A 28 -15.99 1.15 -0.85
N GLY A 29 -15.67 1.93 -1.88
CA GLY A 29 -16.03 3.35 -1.96
C GLY A 29 -15.15 4.14 -2.91
N LYS A 30 -15.07 5.46 -2.72
CA LYS A 30 -14.21 6.36 -3.51
C LYS A 30 -12.83 6.50 -2.86
N PRO A 31 -11.75 6.34 -3.64
CA PRO A 31 -10.38 6.43 -3.11
C PRO A 31 -10.08 7.82 -2.51
N GLU A 32 -10.57 8.90 -3.10
CA GLU A 32 -10.33 10.28 -2.61
C GLU A 32 -10.90 10.48 -1.19
N TYR A 33 -12.09 9.94 -0.94
CA TYR A 33 -12.67 9.99 0.40
C TYR A 33 -11.82 9.24 1.44
N PHE A 34 -11.41 8.01 1.13
CA PHE A 34 -10.55 7.21 2.02
C PHE A 34 -9.19 7.88 2.25
N ALA A 35 -8.61 8.48 1.21
CA ALA A 35 -7.35 9.21 1.31
C ALA A 35 -7.44 10.38 2.28
N ARG A 36 -8.47 11.21 2.12
CA ARG A 36 -8.74 12.33 3.02
C ARG A 36 -8.96 11.85 4.45
N TYR A 37 -9.82 10.83 4.64
CA TYR A 37 -10.05 10.25 5.95
C TYR A 37 -8.75 9.78 6.62
N TYR A 38 -7.90 9.04 5.91
CA TYR A 38 -6.63 8.58 6.45
C TYR A 38 -5.66 9.71 6.75
N TYR A 39 -5.59 10.71 5.89
CA TYR A 39 -4.80 11.91 6.13
C TYR A 39 -5.23 12.61 7.43
N GLU A 40 -6.52 12.87 7.59
CA GLU A 40 -7.10 13.52 8.78
C GLU A 40 -6.91 12.67 10.05
N ASN A 41 -6.79 11.35 9.93
CA ASN A 41 -6.59 10.41 11.04
C ASN A 41 -5.12 9.96 11.21
N GLY A 42 -4.17 10.67 10.62
CA GLY A 42 -2.75 10.53 10.95
C GLY A 42 -2.00 9.44 10.19
N ALA A 43 -2.41 9.09 8.98
CA ALA A 43 -1.57 8.29 8.08
C ALA A 43 -0.21 8.97 7.87
N ASP A 44 0.84 8.17 7.75
CA ASP A 44 2.19 8.70 7.53
C ASP A 44 2.47 8.97 6.05
N GLU A 45 1.95 8.11 5.18
CA GLU A 45 1.98 8.17 3.72
C GLU A 45 0.71 7.49 3.19
N LEU A 46 0.44 7.60 1.89
CA LEU A 46 -0.60 6.83 1.19
C LEU A 46 -0.01 6.12 -0.02
N ILE A 47 -0.55 4.94 -0.35
CA ILE A 47 -0.23 4.20 -1.56
C ILE A 47 -1.50 4.00 -2.39
N TYR A 48 -1.47 4.42 -3.66
CA TYR A 48 -2.48 4.12 -4.67
C TYR A 48 -1.94 3.09 -5.66
N LEU A 49 -2.62 1.97 -5.84
CA LEU A 49 -2.28 0.96 -6.84
C LEU A 49 -3.44 0.73 -7.80
N ASP A 50 -3.24 0.98 -9.08
CA ASP A 50 -4.20 0.58 -10.10
C ASP A 50 -4.13 -0.94 -10.33
N ALA A 51 -5.13 -1.65 -9.81
CA ALA A 51 -5.22 -3.11 -9.82
C ALA A 51 -5.41 -3.72 -11.22
N VAL A 52 -5.68 -2.89 -12.24
CA VAL A 52 -6.01 -3.35 -13.59
C VAL A 52 -5.20 -2.65 -14.70
N ALA A 53 -4.41 -1.64 -14.38
CA ALA A 53 -3.69 -0.85 -15.39
C ALA A 53 -2.72 -1.68 -16.23
N SER A 54 -2.02 -2.63 -15.64
CA SER A 54 -1.12 -3.53 -16.36
C SER A 54 -1.84 -4.38 -17.41
N LEU A 55 -3.10 -4.75 -17.16
CA LEU A 55 -3.92 -5.56 -18.05
C LEU A 55 -4.48 -4.77 -19.24
N TYR A 56 -4.87 -3.51 -19.01
CA TYR A 56 -5.53 -2.68 -20.02
C TYR A 56 -4.61 -1.69 -20.73
N GLY A 57 -3.35 -1.65 -20.35
CA GLY A 57 -2.35 -0.82 -21.01
C GLY A 57 -2.54 0.68 -20.88
N ARG A 58 -3.22 1.14 -19.82
CA ARG A 58 -3.54 2.56 -19.59
C ARG A 58 -3.26 2.96 -18.15
N ASN A 59 -2.91 4.21 -17.95
CA ASN A 59 -2.88 4.83 -16.63
C ASN A 59 -4.20 5.60 -16.44
N SER A 60 -5.07 5.06 -15.59
CA SER A 60 -6.43 5.59 -15.40
C SER A 60 -6.57 6.47 -14.16
N LEU A 61 -5.48 6.69 -13.40
CA LEU A 61 -5.55 7.34 -12.10
C LEU A 61 -5.25 8.85 -12.10
N ILE A 62 -4.89 9.47 -13.23
CA ILE A 62 -4.43 10.88 -13.26
C ILE A 62 -5.44 11.82 -12.56
N ASP A 63 -6.70 11.76 -12.95
CA ASP A 63 -7.74 12.63 -12.36
C ASP A 63 -7.92 12.39 -10.85
N ILE A 64 -7.79 11.13 -10.40
CA ILE A 64 -7.89 10.75 -8.99
C ILE A 64 -6.67 11.26 -8.22
N ILE A 65 -5.47 11.14 -8.80
CA ILE A 65 -4.22 11.65 -8.21
C ILE A 65 -4.31 13.17 -8.04
N GLU A 66 -4.69 13.90 -9.09
CA GLU A 66 -4.82 15.37 -9.04
C GLU A 66 -5.82 15.84 -7.99
N LYS A 67 -6.96 15.15 -7.85
CA LYS A 67 -7.95 15.46 -6.81
C LYS A 67 -7.38 15.21 -5.43
N THR A 68 -6.79 14.03 -5.22
CA THR A 68 -6.23 13.63 -3.93
C THR A 68 -5.10 14.56 -3.50
N ALA A 69 -4.17 14.89 -4.40
CA ALA A 69 -3.01 15.74 -4.11
C ALA A 69 -3.38 17.19 -3.71
N ARG A 70 -4.60 17.64 -4.00
CA ARG A 70 -5.12 18.95 -3.54
C ARG A 70 -5.62 18.92 -2.09
N GLU A 71 -5.93 17.74 -1.56
CA GLU A 71 -6.61 17.58 -0.27
C GLU A 71 -5.71 16.97 0.81
N ILE A 72 -4.62 16.30 0.43
CA ILE A 72 -3.70 15.67 1.38
C ILE A 72 -2.32 16.32 1.32
N PHE A 73 -1.63 16.34 2.48
CA PHE A 73 -0.29 16.93 2.63
C PHE A 73 0.69 15.92 3.28
N ILE A 74 0.53 14.65 2.93
CA ILE A 74 1.44 13.55 3.26
C ILE A 74 1.88 12.88 1.96
N PRO A 75 3.04 12.19 1.92
CA PRO A 75 3.53 11.58 0.69
C PRO A 75 2.53 10.61 0.07
N LEU A 76 2.33 10.73 -1.23
CA LEU A 76 1.50 9.86 -2.06
C LEU A 76 2.37 9.04 -3.00
N THR A 77 2.37 7.73 -2.82
CA THR A 77 2.99 6.78 -3.75
C THR A 77 1.93 6.26 -4.72
N VAL A 78 2.22 6.27 -6.01
CA VAL A 78 1.30 5.79 -7.05
C VAL A 78 1.94 4.68 -7.87
N GLY A 79 1.22 3.57 -8.04
CA GLY A 79 1.64 2.44 -8.86
C GLY A 79 0.55 1.90 -9.76
N GLY A 80 0.97 1.06 -10.71
CA GLY A 80 0.11 0.44 -11.70
C GLY A 80 0.23 1.07 -13.08
N GLY A 81 0.57 0.24 -14.09
CA GLY A 81 0.62 0.63 -15.51
C GLY A 81 1.77 1.54 -15.92
N LEU A 82 2.76 1.79 -15.06
CA LEU A 82 3.94 2.61 -15.36
C LEU A 82 4.97 1.77 -16.14
N ARG A 83 5.24 2.14 -17.39
CA ARG A 83 6.07 1.36 -18.32
C ARG A 83 7.28 2.12 -18.84
N SER A 84 7.32 3.42 -18.66
CA SER A 84 8.35 4.31 -19.17
C SER A 84 8.65 5.44 -18.19
N VAL A 85 9.81 6.07 -18.37
CA VAL A 85 10.17 7.30 -17.64
C VAL A 85 9.16 8.42 -17.88
N ASP A 86 8.50 8.46 -19.03
CA ASP A 86 7.48 9.46 -19.36
C ASP A 86 6.15 9.20 -18.64
N ASP A 87 5.75 7.92 -18.45
CA ASP A 87 4.60 7.57 -17.61
C ASP A 87 4.86 8.03 -16.16
N ILE A 88 6.06 7.73 -15.64
CA ILE A 88 6.48 8.15 -14.30
C ILE A 88 6.41 9.66 -14.16
N ARG A 89 6.97 10.40 -15.13
CA ARG A 89 6.93 11.88 -15.15
C ARG A 89 5.50 12.40 -15.13
N THR A 90 4.59 11.78 -15.86
CA THR A 90 3.19 12.18 -15.93
C THR A 90 2.51 12.03 -14.56
N VAL A 91 2.72 10.91 -13.88
CA VAL A 91 2.16 10.64 -12.55
C VAL A 91 2.74 11.58 -11.48
N LEU A 92 4.06 11.83 -11.51
CA LEU A 92 4.69 12.79 -10.59
C LEU A 92 4.17 14.22 -10.81
N ARG A 93 3.95 14.64 -12.07
CA ARG A 93 3.35 15.96 -12.37
C ARG A 93 1.89 16.07 -11.96
N ALA A 94 1.16 14.97 -11.89
CA ALA A 94 -0.22 14.94 -11.38
C ALA A 94 -0.29 15.10 -9.85
N GLY A 95 0.85 15.00 -9.13
CA GLY A 95 0.92 15.26 -7.70
C GLY A 95 1.36 14.06 -6.85
N ALA A 96 1.81 12.96 -7.45
CA ALA A 96 2.45 11.90 -6.71
C ALA A 96 3.88 12.30 -6.26
N ASP A 97 4.28 11.88 -5.06
CA ASP A 97 5.63 12.09 -4.53
C ASP A 97 6.56 10.93 -4.89
N LYS A 98 6.02 9.72 -4.94
CA LYS A 98 6.75 8.49 -5.27
C LYS A 98 5.95 7.67 -6.29
N VAL A 99 6.64 6.77 -6.98
CA VAL A 99 6.02 5.81 -7.89
C VAL A 99 6.39 4.38 -7.51
N ALA A 100 5.42 3.46 -7.59
CA ALA A 100 5.63 2.04 -7.37
C ALA A 100 5.58 1.28 -8.70
N ILE A 101 6.67 0.58 -9.04
CA ILE A 101 6.80 -0.20 -10.28
C ILE A 101 7.01 -1.68 -9.98
N ASN A 102 6.31 -2.56 -10.69
CA ASN A 102 6.46 -4.02 -10.60
C ASN A 102 6.63 -4.62 -12.01
N THR A 103 5.53 -4.87 -12.72
CA THR A 103 5.50 -5.61 -14.01
C THR A 103 6.51 -5.07 -15.02
N ALA A 104 6.57 -3.75 -15.20
CA ALA A 104 7.49 -3.13 -16.14
C ALA A 104 8.96 -3.22 -15.68
N ALA A 105 9.21 -3.17 -14.38
CA ALA A 105 10.56 -3.31 -13.82
C ALA A 105 11.11 -4.73 -14.01
N LEU A 106 10.29 -5.77 -13.83
CA LEU A 106 10.68 -7.15 -14.11
C LEU A 106 10.87 -7.41 -15.60
N ALA A 107 10.05 -6.81 -16.47
CA ALA A 107 10.20 -6.93 -17.91
C ALA A 107 11.41 -6.17 -18.47
N CYS A 108 11.73 -5.01 -17.91
CA CYS A 108 12.85 -4.16 -18.31
C CYS A 108 13.51 -3.53 -17.06
N PRO A 109 14.46 -4.24 -16.40
CA PRO A 109 15.11 -3.79 -15.17
C PRO A 109 15.80 -2.42 -15.29
N ASP A 110 16.30 -2.07 -16.47
CA ASP A 110 16.90 -0.76 -16.72
C ASP A 110 15.96 0.42 -16.50
N LEU A 111 14.64 0.20 -16.54
CA LEU A 111 13.66 1.22 -16.19
C LEU A 111 13.88 1.78 -14.77
N ILE A 112 14.29 0.94 -13.81
CA ILE A 112 14.59 1.38 -12.43
C ILE A 112 15.76 2.36 -12.46
N ARG A 113 16.83 2.01 -13.17
CA ARG A 113 18.04 2.86 -13.30
C ARG A 113 17.74 4.18 -13.96
N ASP A 114 17.02 4.15 -15.06
CA ASP A 114 16.68 5.36 -15.83
C ASP A 114 15.74 6.28 -15.03
N ALA A 115 14.75 5.70 -14.33
CA ALA A 115 13.84 6.44 -13.47
C ALA A 115 14.58 7.03 -12.24
N SER A 116 15.45 6.27 -11.58
CA SER A 116 16.22 6.76 -10.43
C SER A 116 17.20 7.88 -10.80
N ARG A 117 17.79 7.82 -11.99
CA ARG A 117 18.63 8.90 -12.52
C ARG A 117 17.83 10.16 -12.87
N ALA A 118 16.60 9.99 -13.37
CA ALA A 118 15.76 11.11 -13.80
C ALA A 118 15.08 11.82 -12.62
N PHE A 119 14.69 11.09 -11.56
CA PHE A 119 13.83 11.60 -10.49
C PHE A 119 14.42 11.45 -9.07
N GLY A 120 15.54 10.75 -8.93
CA GLY A 120 16.15 10.38 -7.65
C GLY A 120 15.62 9.03 -7.13
N SER A 121 16.51 8.27 -6.47
CA SER A 121 16.16 6.94 -5.95
C SER A 121 15.00 6.99 -4.95
N SER A 122 14.94 8.01 -4.08
CA SER A 122 13.88 8.16 -3.07
C SER A 122 12.46 8.27 -3.66
N THR A 123 12.36 8.57 -4.96
CA THR A 123 11.09 8.63 -5.69
C THR A 123 10.65 7.25 -6.21
N ILE A 124 11.56 6.28 -6.28
CA ILE A 124 11.34 4.98 -6.93
C ILE A 124 11.16 3.89 -5.87
N VAL A 125 9.94 3.37 -5.79
CA VAL A 125 9.57 2.18 -5.02
C VAL A 125 9.46 1.00 -5.97
N VAL A 126 10.15 -0.11 -5.70
CA VAL A 126 9.94 -1.35 -6.44
C VAL A 126 8.98 -2.23 -5.64
N SER A 127 7.83 -2.55 -6.25
CA SER A 127 6.84 -3.46 -5.68
C SER A 127 7.18 -4.89 -6.04
N ILE A 128 7.33 -5.75 -5.03
CA ILE A 128 7.60 -7.18 -5.15
C ILE A 128 6.39 -7.94 -4.63
N GLU A 129 5.65 -8.54 -5.52
CA GLU A 129 4.52 -9.41 -5.20
C GLU A 129 5.02 -10.85 -5.26
N ALA A 130 4.96 -11.60 -4.14
CA ALA A 130 5.61 -12.91 -4.06
C ALA A 130 4.66 -14.00 -3.56
N ILE A 131 4.88 -15.22 -4.08
CA ILE A 131 4.23 -16.46 -3.61
C ILE A 131 5.31 -17.41 -3.11
N ARG A 132 5.03 -18.10 -1.99
CA ARG A 132 5.90 -19.12 -1.45
C ARG A 132 5.73 -20.43 -2.23
N LYS A 133 6.86 -20.96 -2.71
CA LYS A 133 6.90 -22.26 -3.41
C LYS A 133 6.97 -23.44 -2.44
N PRO A 134 6.63 -24.66 -2.91
CA PRO A 134 6.72 -25.87 -2.07
C PRO A 134 8.14 -26.17 -1.53
N ASP A 135 9.17 -25.72 -2.23
CA ASP A 135 10.58 -25.84 -1.82
C ASP A 135 11.01 -24.80 -0.77
N GLY A 136 10.09 -23.90 -0.36
CA GLY A 136 10.34 -22.84 0.60
C GLY A 136 10.89 -21.55 -0.01
N THR A 137 11.24 -21.53 -1.29
CA THR A 137 11.66 -20.30 -1.99
C THR A 137 10.45 -19.40 -2.30
N TYR A 138 10.73 -18.14 -2.64
CA TYR A 138 9.69 -17.17 -3.03
C TYR A 138 9.90 -16.76 -4.48
N GLU A 139 8.82 -16.80 -5.25
CA GLU A 139 8.78 -16.38 -6.64
C GLU A 139 8.06 -15.05 -6.81
N SER A 140 8.65 -14.14 -7.59
CA SER A 140 8.04 -12.85 -7.94
C SER A 140 6.94 -13.02 -8.98
N TYR A 141 5.84 -12.29 -8.80
CA TYR A 141 4.69 -12.26 -9.69
C TYR A 141 4.48 -10.88 -10.29
N VAL A 142 3.84 -10.85 -11.45
CA VAL A 142 3.48 -9.62 -12.18
C VAL A 142 1.98 -9.57 -12.48
N ASN A 143 1.54 -8.47 -13.09
CA ASN A 143 0.14 -8.28 -13.49
C ASN A 143 -0.86 -8.43 -12.33
N TYR A 144 -0.52 -7.81 -11.19
CA TYR A 144 -1.34 -7.90 -9.97
C TYR A 144 -1.50 -9.36 -9.50
N GLY A 145 -0.37 -10.03 -9.33
CA GLY A 145 -0.28 -11.39 -8.80
C GLY A 145 -0.77 -12.52 -9.71
N ARG A 146 -1.03 -12.25 -11.00
CA ARG A 146 -1.61 -13.26 -11.92
C ARG A 146 -0.60 -14.12 -12.64
N ASP A 147 0.54 -13.53 -13.02
CA ASP A 147 1.52 -14.21 -13.85
C ASP A 147 2.81 -14.44 -13.07
N CYS A 148 3.24 -15.70 -13.02
CA CYS A 148 4.53 -16.11 -12.46
C CYS A 148 5.67 -15.68 -13.41
N THR A 149 6.83 -15.38 -12.83
CA THR A 149 7.98 -14.90 -13.61
C THR A 149 9.16 -15.86 -13.61
N ASN A 150 9.15 -16.88 -12.76
CA ASN A 150 10.28 -17.74 -12.45
C ASN A 150 11.50 -16.97 -11.87
N VAL A 151 11.31 -15.74 -11.43
CA VAL A 151 12.34 -14.91 -10.80
C VAL A 151 12.22 -15.05 -9.29
N ASN A 152 13.33 -15.39 -8.62
CA ASN A 152 13.40 -15.45 -7.16
C ASN A 152 13.20 -14.04 -6.57
N ALA A 153 12.27 -13.90 -5.62
CA ALA A 153 11.92 -12.60 -5.05
C ALA A 153 13.05 -11.96 -4.25
N PHE A 154 13.89 -12.75 -3.61
CA PHE A 154 15.06 -12.28 -2.87
C PHE A 154 16.15 -11.76 -3.82
N GLU A 155 16.49 -12.52 -4.86
CA GLU A 155 17.47 -12.09 -5.88
C GLU A 155 16.99 -10.82 -6.60
N TRP A 156 15.69 -10.76 -6.89
CA TRP A 156 15.09 -9.58 -7.50
C TRP A 156 15.16 -8.35 -6.59
N ALA A 157 14.95 -8.51 -5.29
CA ALA A 157 15.07 -7.41 -4.33
C ALA A 157 16.48 -6.81 -4.33
N LEU A 158 17.52 -7.64 -4.31
CA LEU A 158 18.92 -7.20 -4.40
C LEU A 158 19.20 -6.48 -5.71
N GLN A 159 18.77 -7.06 -6.84
CA GLN A 159 18.95 -6.45 -8.16
C GLN A 159 18.23 -5.10 -8.27
N ALA A 160 17.02 -4.99 -7.75
CA ALA A 160 16.26 -3.74 -7.78
C ALA A 160 16.97 -2.61 -7.02
N VAL A 161 17.55 -2.92 -5.86
CA VAL A 161 18.34 -1.94 -5.08
C VAL A 161 19.62 -1.55 -5.83
N ASP A 162 20.34 -2.49 -6.40
CA ASP A 162 21.55 -2.22 -7.22
C ASP A 162 21.23 -1.34 -8.44
N LEU A 163 20.03 -1.45 -8.98
CA LEU A 163 19.56 -0.61 -10.09
C LEU A 163 19.12 0.79 -9.66
N GLY A 164 18.99 1.04 -8.35
CA GLY A 164 18.68 2.36 -7.81
C GLY A 164 17.28 2.51 -7.23
N ALA A 165 16.58 1.42 -6.90
CA ALA A 165 15.37 1.51 -6.09
C ALA A 165 15.70 2.14 -4.73
N GLY A 166 14.94 3.15 -4.32
CA GLY A 166 15.13 3.80 -3.02
C GLY A 166 14.28 3.20 -1.91
N GLU A 167 13.33 2.34 -2.25
CA GLU A 167 12.45 1.65 -1.33
C GLU A 167 11.87 0.38 -1.96
N LEU A 168 11.63 -0.66 -1.17
CA LEU A 168 10.98 -1.89 -1.62
C LEU A 168 9.62 -2.04 -0.92
N MET A 169 8.56 -2.35 -1.67
CA MET A 169 7.27 -2.76 -1.12
C MET A 169 7.08 -4.25 -1.37
N VAL A 170 7.17 -5.05 -0.31
CA VAL A 170 7.11 -6.52 -0.36
C VAL A 170 5.73 -6.99 0.07
N THR A 171 5.00 -7.64 -0.83
CA THR A 171 3.65 -8.16 -0.57
C THR A 171 3.60 -9.66 -0.78
N SER A 172 3.25 -10.41 0.28
CA SER A 172 2.93 -11.83 0.16
C SER A 172 1.51 -11.98 -0.40
N ILE A 173 1.39 -12.53 -1.61
CA ILE A 173 0.10 -12.82 -2.25
C ILE A 173 -0.66 -13.88 -1.44
N ASP A 174 0.04 -14.91 -0.92
CA ASP A 174 -0.53 -15.97 -0.09
C ASP A 174 -1.20 -15.44 1.18
N LYS A 175 -0.78 -14.28 1.64
CA LYS A 175 -1.29 -13.64 2.86
C LYS A 175 -2.28 -12.52 2.58
N ASP A 176 -2.25 -11.92 1.38
CA ASP A 176 -3.05 -10.72 1.10
C ASP A 176 -4.54 -10.94 1.31
N GLY A 177 -5.16 -10.09 2.12
CA GLY A 177 -6.59 -10.10 2.42
C GLY A 177 -7.07 -11.24 3.33
N THR A 178 -6.19 -12.16 3.76
CA THR A 178 -6.57 -13.35 4.57
C THR A 178 -6.74 -13.06 6.05
N GLY A 179 -6.07 -12.04 6.58
CA GLY A 179 -6.01 -11.76 8.03
C GLY A 179 -5.26 -12.82 8.83
N SER A 180 -4.33 -13.55 8.20
CA SER A 180 -3.55 -14.63 8.83
C SER A 180 -2.15 -14.20 9.30
N GLY A 181 -1.89 -12.92 9.38
CA GLY A 181 -0.58 -12.35 9.67
C GLY A 181 0.27 -12.15 8.42
N PHE A 182 1.30 -11.30 8.52
CA PHE A 182 2.26 -11.06 7.44
C PHE A 182 3.15 -12.30 7.20
N ASP A 183 3.81 -12.34 6.05
CA ASP A 183 4.87 -13.29 5.81
C ASP A 183 6.19 -12.74 6.41
N ILE A 184 6.45 -13.16 7.65
CA ILE A 184 7.60 -12.69 8.44
C ILE A 184 8.91 -13.14 7.81
N GLU A 185 8.96 -14.38 7.30
CA GLU A 185 10.17 -14.95 6.71
C GLU A 185 10.56 -14.21 5.43
N LEU A 186 9.58 -13.98 4.53
CA LEU A 186 9.80 -13.22 3.29
C LEU A 186 10.29 -11.80 3.61
N THR A 187 9.59 -11.11 4.50
CA THR A 187 9.89 -9.71 4.84
C THR A 187 11.27 -9.58 5.46
N ARG A 188 11.59 -10.40 6.46
CA ARG A 188 12.87 -10.37 7.15
C ARG A 188 14.03 -10.69 6.22
N HIS A 189 13.88 -11.72 5.38
CA HIS A 189 14.96 -12.15 4.47
C HIS A 189 15.37 -11.02 3.53
N ILE A 190 14.39 -10.24 3.04
CA ILE A 190 14.67 -9.07 2.19
C ILE A 190 15.21 -7.92 3.03
N ALA A 191 14.56 -7.58 4.16
CA ALA A 191 14.93 -6.42 4.96
C ALA A 191 16.36 -6.49 5.55
N GLU A 192 16.81 -7.70 5.92
CA GLU A 192 18.18 -7.90 6.41
C GLU A 192 19.25 -7.84 5.30
N ALA A 193 18.86 -8.02 4.04
CA ALA A 193 19.80 -8.11 2.93
C ALA A 193 19.97 -6.78 2.16
N VAL A 194 19.04 -5.84 2.32
CA VAL A 194 19.08 -4.56 1.60
C VAL A 194 19.35 -3.39 2.54
N ASN A 195 19.83 -2.27 1.97
CA ASN A 195 20.13 -1.04 2.72
C ASN A 195 19.12 0.08 2.45
N VAL A 196 17.97 -0.26 1.86
CA VAL A 196 16.85 0.66 1.61
C VAL A 196 15.66 0.25 2.46
N PRO A 197 14.74 1.18 2.80
CA PRO A 197 13.56 0.84 3.57
C PRO A 197 12.69 -0.23 2.91
N VAL A 198 12.13 -1.13 3.74
CA VAL A 198 11.22 -2.19 3.31
C VAL A 198 9.83 -1.96 3.89
N ILE A 199 8.84 -1.84 3.00
CA ILE A 199 7.41 -1.75 3.33
C ILE A 199 6.82 -3.16 3.26
N ALA A 200 6.35 -3.70 4.39
CA ALA A 200 5.66 -4.99 4.42
C ALA A 200 4.18 -4.85 4.04
N GLY A 201 3.69 -5.73 3.15
CA GLY A 201 2.31 -5.77 2.69
C GLY A 201 1.69 -7.17 2.70
N GLY A 202 0.38 -7.23 2.84
CA GLY A 202 -0.41 -8.47 2.79
C GLY A 202 -0.43 -9.26 4.10
N GLY A 203 -1.63 -9.52 4.62
CA GLY A 203 -1.85 -10.45 5.71
C GLY A 203 -2.33 -9.87 7.04
N ALA A 204 -2.22 -8.57 7.29
CA ALA A 204 -2.65 -7.98 8.57
C ALA A 204 -4.08 -8.34 8.94
N GLY A 205 -4.26 -9.09 10.02
CA GLY A 205 -5.54 -9.45 10.60
C GLY A 205 -5.78 -8.81 11.96
N SER A 206 -4.70 -8.37 12.63
CA SER A 206 -4.74 -7.73 13.94
C SER A 206 -3.58 -6.75 14.12
N ILE A 207 -3.68 -5.89 15.13
CA ILE A 207 -2.60 -4.97 15.51
C ILE A 207 -1.33 -5.73 15.92
N ARG A 208 -1.47 -6.94 16.47
CA ARG A 208 -0.34 -7.79 16.85
C ARG A 208 0.48 -8.24 15.65
N ASP A 209 -0.16 -8.52 14.53
CA ASP A 209 0.53 -8.92 13.29
C ASP A 209 1.41 -7.77 12.78
N ILE A 210 0.94 -6.52 12.94
CA ILE A 210 1.70 -5.32 12.58
C ILE A 210 2.94 -5.20 13.47
N HIS A 211 2.79 -5.36 14.78
CA HIS A 211 3.91 -5.39 15.71
C HIS A 211 4.92 -6.48 15.34
N GLU A 212 4.45 -7.69 15.03
CA GLU A 212 5.28 -8.83 14.71
C GLU A 212 6.12 -8.63 13.43
N VAL A 213 5.54 -8.07 12.36
CA VAL A 213 6.30 -7.82 11.12
C VAL A 213 7.35 -6.72 11.30
N ILE A 214 7.11 -5.75 12.17
CA ILE A 214 8.10 -4.71 12.50
C ILE A 214 9.24 -5.30 13.32
N THR A 215 8.94 -6.09 14.36
CA THR A 215 9.96 -6.61 15.28
C THR A 215 10.69 -7.82 14.76
N ASN A 216 9.97 -8.79 14.19
CA ASN A 216 10.51 -10.07 13.72
C ASN A 216 10.74 -10.09 12.21
N GLY A 217 10.01 -9.28 11.44
CA GLY A 217 10.19 -9.11 10.00
C GLY A 217 11.13 -7.98 9.62
N CYS A 218 11.60 -7.17 10.58
CA CYS A 218 12.47 -6.01 10.37
C CYS A 218 11.94 -4.99 9.37
N ALA A 219 10.60 -4.87 9.27
CA ALA A 219 9.98 -3.91 8.36
C ALA A 219 10.13 -2.47 8.86
N ASP A 220 10.49 -1.53 7.97
CA ASP A 220 10.57 -0.08 8.25
C ASP A 220 9.22 0.61 8.15
N ALA A 221 8.29 -0.02 7.43
CA ALA A 221 6.92 0.46 7.25
C ALA A 221 5.97 -0.70 6.98
N VAL A 222 4.67 -0.45 7.17
CA VAL A 222 3.61 -1.42 6.83
C VAL A 222 2.57 -0.80 5.91
N ALA A 223 2.24 -1.50 4.83
CA ALA A 223 1.16 -1.16 3.91
C ALA A 223 -0.10 -1.92 4.31
N LEU A 224 -1.14 -1.20 4.77
CA LEU A 224 -2.36 -1.76 5.33
C LEU A 224 -3.58 -1.44 4.45
N ALA A 225 -4.42 -2.44 4.22
CA ALA A 225 -5.66 -2.32 3.45
C ALA A 225 -6.87 -2.79 4.28
N SER A 226 -7.20 -4.07 4.25
CA SER A 226 -8.44 -4.64 4.83
C SER A 226 -8.69 -4.22 6.28
N ILE A 227 -7.67 -4.26 7.14
CA ILE A 227 -7.77 -3.93 8.56
C ILE A 227 -8.22 -2.48 8.80
N LEU A 228 -7.78 -1.54 7.93
CA LEU A 228 -8.15 -0.14 7.97
C LEU A 228 -9.46 0.14 7.23
N HIS A 229 -9.60 -0.40 6.01
CA HIS A 229 -10.75 -0.10 5.15
C HIS A 229 -12.06 -0.58 5.75
N TYR A 230 -12.05 -1.77 6.37
CA TYR A 230 -13.25 -2.32 6.99
C TYR A 230 -13.68 -1.54 8.22
N SER A 231 -12.74 -0.98 8.99
CA SER A 231 -13.03 -0.06 10.09
C SER A 231 -13.77 1.19 9.58
N VAL A 232 -13.25 1.83 8.51
CA VAL A 232 -13.87 3.02 7.91
C VAL A 232 -15.29 2.73 7.42
N VAL A 233 -15.48 1.63 6.68
CA VAL A 233 -16.81 1.26 6.14
C VAL A 233 -17.83 1.00 7.24
N ARG A 234 -17.42 0.49 8.42
CA ARG A 234 -18.32 0.23 9.54
C ARG A 234 -18.65 1.49 10.34
N GLN A 235 -17.66 2.36 10.54
CA GLN A 235 -17.81 3.56 11.35
C GLN A 235 -18.53 4.69 10.62
N HIS A 236 -18.44 4.71 9.29
CA HIS A 236 -19.00 5.76 8.43
C HIS A 236 -19.92 5.17 7.34
N PRO A 237 -21.12 4.64 7.72
CA PRO A 237 -22.04 4.05 6.76
C PRO A 237 -22.56 5.03 5.70
N ASP A 238 -22.63 6.33 6.04
CA ASP A 238 -23.22 7.39 5.20
C ASP A 238 -22.34 7.81 4.02
N VAL A 239 -21.05 7.47 4.07
CA VAL A 239 -20.06 7.80 3.03
C VAL A 239 -20.35 7.17 1.68
N ASN A 240 -21.25 6.22 1.64
CA ASN A 240 -21.53 5.38 0.50
C ASN A 240 -22.94 5.56 -0.08
N GLU A 241 -23.69 6.64 0.20
CA GLU A 241 -25.03 6.83 -0.36
C GLU A 241 -25.03 6.80 -1.91
N GLU A 242 -24.00 7.35 -2.56
CA GLU A 242 -23.83 7.27 -4.02
C GLU A 242 -23.43 5.86 -4.52
N TYR A 243 -22.93 4.97 -3.65
CA TYR A 243 -22.35 3.66 -4.01
C TYR A 243 -23.11 2.45 -3.44
N VAL A 244 -24.21 2.66 -2.75
CA VAL A 244 -25.08 1.58 -2.20
C VAL A 244 -25.46 0.56 -3.27
N TRP A 245 -25.48 0.95 -4.55
CA TRP A 245 -25.88 0.13 -5.68
C TRP A 245 -24.72 -0.65 -6.33
N GLU A 246 -23.45 -0.23 -6.16
CA GLU A 246 -22.30 -0.85 -6.83
C GLU A 246 -21.44 -1.74 -5.94
N GLY A 247 -21.55 -1.62 -4.60
CA GLY A 247 -20.66 -2.29 -3.66
C GLY A 247 -21.35 -3.38 -2.83
N ASN A 248 -20.72 -4.55 -2.74
CA ASN A 248 -21.15 -5.60 -1.81
C ASN A 248 -20.61 -5.32 -0.39
N THR A 249 -20.85 -4.09 0.13
CA THR A 249 -20.43 -3.68 1.48
C THR A 249 -21.48 -3.96 2.54
N GLU A 250 -22.69 -4.36 2.15
CA GLU A 250 -23.80 -4.60 3.06
C GLU A 250 -23.46 -5.63 4.15
N PHE A 251 -22.65 -6.65 3.82
CA PHE A 251 -22.20 -7.63 4.80
C PHE A 251 -21.30 -7.03 5.90
N LEU A 252 -20.44 -6.05 5.54
CA LEU A 252 -19.62 -5.32 6.51
C LEU A 252 -20.46 -4.42 7.40
N ARG A 253 -21.44 -3.72 6.83
CA ARG A 253 -22.38 -2.84 7.54
C ARG A 253 -23.27 -3.62 8.53
N ARG A 254 -23.65 -4.84 8.17
CA ARG A 254 -24.43 -5.74 9.06
C ARG A 254 -23.58 -6.43 10.13
N GLY A 255 -22.34 -6.00 10.36
CA GLY A 255 -21.44 -6.60 11.35
C GLY A 255 -20.89 -7.98 10.96
N ARG A 256 -21.15 -8.44 9.74
CA ARG A 256 -20.56 -9.65 9.19
C ARG A 256 -19.20 -9.28 8.58
N GLY A 257 -18.12 -9.66 9.21
CA GLY A 257 -16.74 -9.47 8.72
C GLY A 257 -16.08 -10.79 8.41
N PHE A 258 -14.90 -10.71 7.81
CA PHE A 258 -14.01 -11.87 7.78
C PHE A 258 -13.57 -12.16 9.19
N THR A 259 -13.80 -13.38 9.68
CA THR A 259 -13.62 -13.78 11.09
C THR A 259 -12.18 -13.61 11.60
N ARG A 260 -11.21 -13.52 10.69
CA ARG A 260 -9.79 -13.36 11.01
C ARG A 260 -9.30 -11.90 11.03
N ILE A 261 -10.07 -10.95 10.47
CA ILE A 261 -9.69 -9.54 10.44
C ILE A 261 -10.40 -8.81 11.57
N LYS A 262 -9.60 -8.36 12.54
CA LYS A 262 -10.02 -7.44 13.60
C LYS A 262 -9.69 -6.03 13.13
N ASP A 263 -10.62 -5.41 12.43
CA ASP A 263 -10.47 -4.06 11.93
C ASP A 263 -10.13 -3.08 13.04
N SER A 264 -9.24 -2.15 12.74
CA SER A 264 -8.69 -1.19 13.70
C SER A 264 -8.47 0.15 13.00
N SER A 265 -8.53 1.24 13.77
CA SER A 265 -8.20 2.58 13.31
C SER A 265 -6.68 2.81 13.31
N LEU A 266 -6.23 3.86 12.62
CA LEU A 266 -4.82 4.28 12.63
C LEU A 266 -4.34 4.66 14.03
N SER A 267 -5.20 5.34 14.82
CA SER A 267 -4.87 5.73 16.20
C SER A 267 -4.65 4.48 17.07
N GLU A 268 -5.58 3.52 17.06
CA GLU A 268 -5.45 2.29 17.84
C GLU A 268 -4.18 1.51 17.50
N ILE A 269 -3.82 1.45 16.21
CA ILE A 269 -2.59 0.79 15.76
C ILE A 269 -1.35 1.52 16.32
N LYS A 270 -1.28 2.85 16.15
CA LYS A 270 -0.14 3.65 16.61
C LYS A 270 -0.01 3.65 18.13
N ASP A 271 -1.12 3.80 18.85
CA ASP A 271 -1.12 3.77 20.33
C ASP A 271 -0.61 2.43 20.86
N TYR A 272 -1.01 1.32 20.25
CA TYR A 272 -0.52 0.00 20.60
C TYR A 272 0.98 -0.14 20.33
N LEU A 273 1.46 0.27 19.14
CA LEU A 273 2.89 0.21 18.79
C LEU A 273 3.74 1.05 19.74
N VAL A 274 3.29 2.26 20.07
CA VAL A 274 3.97 3.12 21.07
C VAL A 274 4.00 2.47 22.44
N SER A 275 2.91 1.82 22.88
CA SER A 275 2.88 1.08 24.14
C SER A 275 3.85 -0.10 24.18
N CYS A 276 4.20 -0.66 23.00
CA CYS A 276 5.21 -1.69 22.83
C CYS A 276 6.65 -1.12 22.63
N GLY A 277 6.85 0.20 22.73
CA GLY A 277 8.16 0.85 22.58
C GLY A 277 8.58 1.13 21.13
N ILE A 278 7.67 0.97 20.16
CA ILE A 278 7.92 1.29 18.76
C ILE A 278 7.51 2.74 18.49
N GLY A 279 8.46 3.57 18.02
CA GLY A 279 8.18 4.96 17.66
C GLY A 279 7.25 5.06 16.44
N CYS A 280 6.17 5.84 16.59
CA CYS A 280 5.27 6.22 15.52
C CYS A 280 5.08 7.74 15.53
N ARG A 281 4.75 8.35 14.37
CA ARG A 281 4.35 9.75 14.33
C ARG A 281 2.94 9.90 14.92
N ASN A 282 2.79 10.73 15.93
CA ASN A 282 1.48 11.04 16.51
C ASN A 282 0.85 12.28 15.86
N LEU A 283 -0.48 12.34 15.83
CA LEU A 283 -1.23 13.52 15.36
C LEU A 283 -0.88 14.79 16.16
N LEU A 284 -0.56 14.65 17.46
CA LEU A 284 -0.19 15.77 18.34
C LEU A 284 1.14 16.41 17.96
N ASP A 285 2.03 15.70 17.25
CA ASP A 285 3.34 16.24 16.81
C ASP A 285 3.23 17.18 15.60
N THR A 286 2.06 17.25 14.96
CA THR A 286 1.87 18.05 13.73
C THR A 286 1.57 19.53 13.98
N GLY A 287 1.47 20.01 15.24
CA GLY A 287 1.31 21.42 15.58
C GLY A 287 0.06 22.12 15.00
N ALA A 288 -0.78 21.38 14.30
CA ALA A 288 -2.02 21.88 13.73
C ALA A 288 -3.14 21.76 14.77
N THR A 289 -3.20 22.72 15.66
CA THR A 289 -4.45 22.99 16.40
C THR A 289 -5.52 23.36 15.37
N ASN A 290 -6.46 22.45 15.16
CA ASN A 290 -7.62 22.57 14.28
C ASN A 290 -8.61 23.69 14.69
N ASP A 291 -8.18 24.70 15.45
CA ASP A 291 -8.98 25.85 15.91
C ASP A 291 -9.03 27.05 14.95
N ALA A 292 -8.25 27.00 13.85
CA ALA A 292 -8.18 28.14 12.91
C ALA A 292 -9.15 28.05 11.72
N LEU A 293 -9.81 26.91 11.49
CA LEU A 293 -10.69 26.71 10.31
C LEU A 293 -12.20 26.64 10.66
N ARG A 294 -12.59 27.02 11.87
CA ARG A 294 -14.02 27.08 12.29
C ARG A 294 -14.53 28.51 12.50
N LYS A 295 -13.92 29.49 11.89
CA LYS A 295 -14.48 30.88 11.85
C LYS A 295 -14.21 31.40 10.44
N ASP A 296 -15.19 31.23 9.57
CA ASP A 296 -15.83 32.21 8.70
C ASP A 296 -16.89 31.48 7.83
#